data_44ba0c86fe9e58d0cbc777c3ac38062a
#
_entry.id   44ba0c86fe9e58d0cbc777c3ac38062a
#
_cell.length_a   1.000
_cell.length_b   1.000
_cell.length_c   1.000
_cell.angle_alpha   90.00
_cell.angle_beta   90.00
_cell.angle_gamma   90.00
#
_symmetry.space_group_name_H-M   'P 1'
#
loop_
_entity.id
_entity.type
_entity.pdbx_description
1 polymer ?
#
loop_
_entity_poly.entity_id
_entity_poly.type
_entity_poly.pdbx_seq_one_letter_code
_entity_poly.pdbx_strand_id
1 'polypeptide(L)'
;MRRLSFLILGLAVSLPSFAAITQSHGYAQFGTLKYPANFQHFDWTNPDAPKGGTLRLMASGSFDTLNPYTLKGTSPIGTGDFLQYGVNELNEPLMVGTGLYDPSGDEPASSYGLIAKSVEYAENRSWVVFNLRPEARFHDGRPITASDVAFSYRTLVKQGHPMYRTYLQEVKRVDILTSHRVRFVLRRSGNPLLILRLGELPVLPQHYWKDRDFRATTFTAPLGSGPYRIVEVDPGRRLVFERVKGWWGEKLPVNRGKYNFDRVVVDFYRDNGVAFEAFKAGEFDFYIEHQAKNWLNNYRFPAVLRGDVIRTEIPHQIPSQTQALFMNTRRAVFKERALRQALGEMFDFEWTNRALFSNSYLRSRSYYPNSEFAASGVPEGQEWLYLSPYRKQLPAQLFKQPFSLPTTEGRGIPRETLRHALGLLADAGWKLSGDRLLNKKGEPLRFEILLVNPSLERILQPYRENLASIGIDARLRTVDRAQYKQRLDQFDYDMILMTLPQTLSPGLEQWQYFHSS
;
A
#
# COMPACT_ATOMS: atom_id res chain seq x y z
N MET A 1 45.84 -49.25 -52.49
CA MET A 1 45.35 -47.87 -52.40
C MET A 1 44.63 -47.67 -51.09
N ARG A 2 45.33 -47.13 -50.10
CA ARG A 2 44.77 -46.84 -48.77
C ARG A 2 44.33 -45.35 -48.74
N ARG A 3 43.03 -45.10 -48.53
CA ARG A 3 42.50 -43.74 -48.33
C ARG A 3 42.66 -43.36 -46.86
N LEU A 4 43.43 -42.32 -46.59
CA LEU A 4 43.54 -41.64 -45.29
C LEU A 4 42.38 -40.66 -45.18
N SER A 5 41.48 -40.83 -44.20
CA SER A 5 40.44 -39.87 -43.84
C SER A 5 41.02 -38.97 -42.72
N PHE A 6 41.16 -37.67 -42.98
CA PHE A 6 41.47 -36.67 -41.95
C PHE A 6 40.22 -36.26 -41.22
N LEU A 7 40.19 -36.51 -39.91
CA LEU A 7 39.14 -36.00 -38.99
C LEU A 7 39.59 -34.61 -38.53
N ILE A 8 38.88 -33.58 -38.97
CA ILE A 8 39.07 -32.19 -38.43
C ILE A 8 38.25 -32.07 -37.17
N LEU A 9 38.91 -32.03 -36.01
CA LEU A 9 38.33 -31.76 -34.72
C LEU A 9 38.15 -30.25 -34.58
N GLY A 10 36.96 -29.71 -34.81
CA GLY A 10 36.64 -28.32 -34.59
C GLY A 10 36.57 -28.00 -33.09
N LEU A 11 37.56 -27.26 -32.60
CA LEU A 11 37.50 -26.66 -31.26
C LEU A 11 36.45 -25.53 -31.26
N ALA A 12 35.28 -25.79 -30.69
CA ALA A 12 34.29 -24.75 -30.42
C ALA A 12 34.79 -23.89 -29.24
N VAL A 13 35.40 -22.73 -29.55
CA VAL A 13 35.72 -21.71 -28.56
C VAL A 13 34.38 -21.06 -28.14
N SER A 14 33.86 -21.45 -26.99
CA SER A 14 32.75 -20.74 -26.36
C SER A 14 33.22 -19.34 -25.93
N LEU A 15 32.88 -18.33 -26.73
CA LEU A 15 33.02 -16.94 -26.31
C LEU A 15 32.12 -16.69 -25.11
N PRO A 16 32.61 -16.06 -24.05
CA PRO A 16 31.76 -15.66 -22.93
C PRO A 16 30.69 -14.70 -23.46
N SER A 17 29.44 -15.09 -23.37
CA SER A 17 28.30 -14.22 -23.65
C SER A 17 28.34 -13.09 -22.62
N PHE A 18 28.81 -11.91 -23.01
CA PHE A 18 28.64 -10.70 -22.21
C PHE A 18 27.12 -10.46 -22.12
N ALA A 19 26.55 -10.58 -20.92
CA ALA A 19 25.16 -10.20 -20.70
C ALA A 19 24.96 -8.77 -21.20
N ALA A 20 23.99 -8.55 -22.08
CA ALA A 20 23.69 -7.24 -22.62
C ALA A 20 23.41 -6.25 -21.47
N ILE A 21 23.96 -5.05 -21.59
CA ILE A 21 23.78 -3.96 -20.64
C ILE A 21 22.67 -3.05 -21.18
N THR A 22 21.64 -2.83 -20.40
CA THR A 22 20.59 -1.86 -20.72
C THR A 22 20.87 -0.57 -19.97
N GLN A 23 20.84 0.56 -20.68
CA GLN A 23 20.86 1.91 -20.09
C GLN A 23 19.56 2.63 -20.47
N SER A 24 18.90 3.25 -19.48
CA SER A 24 17.62 3.92 -19.67
C SER A 24 17.47 5.12 -18.74
N HIS A 25 16.57 6.05 -19.10
CA HIS A 25 16.14 7.20 -18.28
C HIS A 25 15.16 6.79 -17.18
N GLY A 26 14.69 5.56 -17.19
CA GLY A 26 13.76 4.97 -16.23
C GLY A 26 13.86 3.46 -16.25
N TYR A 27 13.03 2.82 -15.43
CA TYR A 27 12.94 1.37 -15.34
C TYR A 27 11.48 0.93 -15.26
N ALA A 28 11.07 0.02 -16.13
CA ALA A 28 9.79 -0.69 -16.06
C ALA A 28 10.04 -2.15 -15.65
N GLN A 29 9.30 -2.64 -14.69
CA GLN A 29 9.34 -4.05 -14.29
C GLN A 29 8.80 -4.95 -15.39
N PHE A 30 7.79 -4.48 -16.11
CA PHE A 30 7.11 -5.17 -17.19
C PHE A 30 7.06 -4.28 -18.43
N GLY A 31 7.24 -4.87 -19.62
CA GLY A 31 7.10 -4.13 -20.89
C GLY A 31 8.13 -3.01 -21.08
N THR A 32 7.66 -1.90 -21.64
CA THR A 32 8.46 -0.71 -21.94
C THR A 32 7.88 0.50 -21.20
N LEU A 33 8.72 1.51 -20.96
CA LEU A 33 8.30 2.76 -20.31
C LEU A 33 7.25 3.50 -21.18
N LYS A 34 6.18 4.00 -20.54
CA LYS A 34 5.14 4.83 -21.15
C LYS A 34 5.73 6.16 -21.66
N TYR A 35 6.53 6.82 -20.83
CA TYR A 35 7.11 8.11 -21.17
C TYR A 35 8.47 7.94 -21.82
N PRO A 36 8.67 8.47 -23.06
CA PRO A 36 9.95 8.37 -23.76
C PRO A 36 11.03 9.25 -23.11
N ALA A 37 12.31 9.03 -23.45
CA ALA A 37 13.43 9.72 -22.82
C ALA A 37 13.40 11.26 -22.91
N ASN A 38 12.66 11.80 -23.86
CA ASN A 38 12.51 13.23 -24.12
C ASN A 38 11.14 13.79 -23.68
N PHE A 39 10.38 13.06 -22.84
CA PHE A 39 9.10 13.56 -22.32
C PHE A 39 9.28 14.87 -21.57
N GLN A 40 8.27 15.72 -21.56
CA GLN A 40 8.35 17.07 -21.01
C GLN A 40 7.71 17.19 -19.63
N HIS A 41 6.69 16.40 -19.34
CA HIS A 41 5.97 16.29 -18.06
C HIS A 41 5.11 15.02 -18.09
N PHE A 42 4.60 14.59 -16.96
CA PHE A 42 3.59 13.53 -16.92
C PHE A 42 2.25 14.03 -17.47
N ASP A 43 1.50 13.19 -18.17
CA ASP A 43 0.25 13.54 -18.85
C ASP A 43 -0.81 14.15 -17.93
N TRP A 44 -0.82 13.74 -16.66
CA TRP A 44 -1.77 14.21 -15.66
C TRP A 44 -1.37 15.53 -14.97
N THR A 45 -0.19 16.08 -15.25
CA THR A 45 0.25 17.37 -14.70
C THR A 45 -0.06 18.52 -15.65
N ASN A 46 -0.34 19.70 -15.09
CA ASN A 46 -0.43 20.94 -15.85
C ASN A 46 0.89 21.73 -15.69
N PRO A 47 1.77 21.75 -16.70
CA PRO A 47 3.05 22.46 -16.64
C PRO A 47 2.91 23.98 -16.47
N ASP A 48 1.75 24.54 -16.87
CA ASP A 48 1.42 25.97 -16.79
C ASP A 48 0.62 26.33 -15.53
N ALA A 49 0.48 25.39 -14.58
CA ALA A 49 -0.19 25.64 -13.32
C ALA A 49 0.49 26.81 -12.57
N PRO A 50 -0.28 27.79 -12.06
CA PRO A 50 0.28 28.94 -11.37
C PRO A 50 1.05 28.51 -10.12
N LYS A 51 2.18 29.17 -9.87
CA LYS A 51 2.99 28.98 -8.67
C LYS A 51 2.67 30.08 -7.66
N GLY A 52 2.53 29.72 -6.39
CA GLY A 52 2.31 30.67 -5.32
C GLY A 52 1.21 30.26 -4.34
N GLY A 53 0.93 31.14 -3.39
CA GLY A 53 -0.15 30.96 -2.42
C GLY A 53 0.14 29.93 -1.33
N THR A 54 -0.88 29.71 -0.50
CA THR A 54 -0.84 28.78 0.64
C THR A 54 -1.94 27.76 0.50
N LEU A 55 -1.60 26.49 0.64
CA LEU A 55 -2.53 25.37 0.76
C LEU A 55 -2.64 24.98 2.23
N ARG A 56 -3.86 24.97 2.77
CA ARG A 56 -4.15 24.55 4.14
C ARG A 56 -4.79 23.17 4.11
N LEU A 57 -4.24 22.25 4.88
CA LEU A 57 -4.60 20.84 4.90
C LEU A 57 -4.81 20.35 6.33
N MET A 58 -5.46 19.22 6.49
CA MET A 58 -5.60 18.53 7.75
C MET A 58 -4.91 17.18 7.73
N ALA A 59 -4.47 16.72 8.89
CA ALA A 59 -4.03 15.34 9.10
C ALA A 59 -4.68 14.75 10.34
N SER A 60 -4.93 13.42 10.31
CA SER A 60 -5.54 12.71 11.43
C SER A 60 -4.52 12.34 12.50
N GLY A 61 -4.88 12.52 13.76
CA GLY A 61 -4.06 12.10 14.89
C GLY A 61 -3.13 13.17 15.45
N SER A 62 -1.87 12.82 15.65
CA SER A 62 -0.81 13.66 16.23
C SER A 62 0.54 13.08 15.89
N PHE A 63 1.63 13.80 16.14
CA PHE A 63 3.00 13.33 15.94
C PHE A 63 3.90 13.68 17.13
N ASP A 64 4.94 12.88 17.33
CA ASP A 64 5.95 13.06 18.38
C ASP A 64 7.39 12.97 17.85
N THR A 65 7.56 12.83 16.54
CA THR A 65 8.85 12.87 15.84
C THR A 65 8.69 13.34 14.40
N LEU A 66 9.75 13.93 13.84
CA LEU A 66 9.85 14.24 12.41
C LEU A 66 10.76 13.26 11.64
N ASN A 67 11.26 12.21 12.30
CA ASN A 67 12.05 11.18 11.64
C ASN A 67 11.12 10.07 11.08
N PRO A 68 10.95 9.97 9.73
CA PRO A 68 10.04 8.99 9.14
C PRO A 68 10.67 7.61 8.94
N TYR A 69 11.98 7.46 9.21
CA TYR A 69 12.75 6.30 8.81
C TYR A 69 12.86 5.21 9.86
N THR A 70 12.33 5.43 11.05
CA THR A 70 12.46 4.51 12.19
C THR A 70 11.09 4.13 12.77
N LEU A 71 11.06 3.08 13.63
CA LEU A 71 9.85 2.68 14.36
C LEU A 71 9.62 3.50 15.64
N LYS A 72 10.59 4.32 16.06
CA LYS A 72 10.51 5.05 17.32
C LYS A 72 9.75 6.35 17.13
N GLY A 73 8.66 6.48 17.86
CA GLY A 73 7.75 7.60 17.74
C GLY A 73 6.74 7.46 16.58
N THR A 74 5.90 8.46 16.46
CA THR A 74 4.90 8.61 15.39
C THR A 74 5.28 9.80 14.53
N SER A 75 5.82 9.53 13.34
CA SER A 75 6.09 10.58 12.35
C SER A 75 4.86 10.80 11.47
N PRO A 76 4.51 12.04 11.15
CA PRO A 76 3.47 12.33 10.18
C PRO A 76 3.93 12.04 8.75
N ILE A 77 5.23 12.23 8.49
CA ILE A 77 5.84 12.06 7.17
C ILE A 77 5.82 10.56 6.81
N GLY A 78 5.34 10.25 5.60
CA GLY A 78 5.15 8.86 5.15
C GLY A 78 3.85 8.21 5.62
N THR A 79 2.97 8.93 6.33
CA THR A 79 1.62 8.47 6.67
C THR A 79 0.65 8.70 5.51
N GLY A 80 -0.51 8.00 5.53
CA GLY A 80 -1.51 8.09 4.49
C GLY A 80 -1.95 9.52 4.15
N ASP A 81 -2.17 10.37 5.15
CA ASP A 81 -2.58 11.77 4.93
C ASP A 81 -1.49 12.57 4.19
N PHE A 82 -0.22 12.43 4.59
CA PHE A 82 0.89 13.14 3.96
C PHE A 82 1.22 12.61 2.57
N LEU A 83 1.08 11.30 2.36
CA LEU A 83 1.23 10.69 1.03
C LEU A 83 0.25 11.32 0.03
N GLN A 84 -1.00 11.55 0.44
CA GLN A 84 -2.04 12.16 -0.40
C GLN A 84 -1.72 13.61 -0.77
N TYR A 85 -0.98 14.33 0.07
CA TYR A 85 -0.69 15.75 -0.13
C TYR A 85 0.58 16.03 -0.93
N GLY A 86 1.39 15.01 -1.21
CA GLY A 86 2.63 15.15 -1.97
C GLY A 86 3.71 15.98 -1.27
N VAL A 87 3.66 16.10 0.07
CA VAL A 87 4.66 16.83 0.89
C VAL A 87 5.46 15.91 1.82
N ASN A 88 5.35 14.62 1.59
CA ASN A 88 5.92 13.57 2.45
C ASN A 88 7.41 13.30 2.20
N GLU A 89 7.98 13.77 1.09
CA GLU A 89 9.36 13.47 0.73
C GLU A 89 10.28 14.63 1.09
N LEU A 90 10.89 14.56 2.26
CA LEU A 90 11.94 15.50 2.65
C LEU A 90 13.26 15.20 1.93
N ASN A 91 13.57 13.92 1.70
CA ASN A 91 14.75 13.46 1.00
C ASN A 91 14.34 12.74 -0.28
N GLU A 92 14.71 13.31 -1.41
CA GLU A 92 14.40 12.74 -2.72
C GLU A 92 14.99 11.34 -2.91
N PRO A 93 14.28 10.43 -3.60
CA PRO A 93 14.79 9.12 -3.98
C PRO A 93 15.65 9.20 -5.26
N LEU A 94 16.29 8.08 -5.60
CA LEU A 94 17.04 7.98 -6.84
C LEU A 94 16.17 8.11 -8.07
N MET A 95 14.99 7.51 -8.04
CA MET A 95 13.98 7.49 -9.10
C MET A 95 12.60 7.69 -8.50
N VAL A 96 11.65 8.16 -9.28
CA VAL A 96 10.27 8.43 -8.87
C VAL A 96 9.29 7.73 -9.79
N GLY A 97 8.21 7.20 -9.23
CA GLY A 97 7.07 6.69 -9.99
C GLY A 97 6.24 7.80 -10.64
N THR A 98 5.22 7.44 -11.38
CA THR A 98 4.38 8.41 -12.10
C THR A 98 3.29 9.04 -11.24
N GLY A 99 2.98 8.49 -10.07
CA GLY A 99 1.98 9.03 -9.15
C GLY A 99 2.51 10.15 -8.26
N LEU A 100 1.60 10.89 -7.63
CA LEU A 100 1.94 11.91 -6.66
C LEU A 100 2.16 11.30 -5.27
N TYR A 101 1.27 10.44 -4.83
CA TYR A 101 1.37 9.73 -3.55
C TYR A 101 1.46 8.20 -3.71
N ASP A 102 0.87 7.64 -4.75
CA ASP A 102 1.06 6.25 -5.15
C ASP A 102 2.16 6.23 -6.22
N PRO A 103 3.28 5.54 -5.99
CA PRO A 103 4.33 5.44 -6.99
C PRO A 103 3.85 4.89 -8.33
N SER A 104 2.75 4.12 -8.32
CA SER A 104 2.21 3.53 -9.54
C SER A 104 1.59 4.54 -10.51
N GLY A 105 0.93 5.59 -10.01
CA GLY A 105 0.33 6.63 -10.84
C GLY A 105 -0.44 6.11 -12.04
N ASP A 106 -0.12 6.63 -13.22
CA ASP A 106 -0.69 6.23 -14.51
C ASP A 106 0.15 5.19 -15.27
N GLU A 107 1.25 4.72 -14.66
CA GLU A 107 2.12 3.65 -15.16
C GLU A 107 2.61 2.78 -14.01
N PRO A 108 1.87 1.72 -13.66
CA PRO A 108 2.24 0.81 -12.59
C PRO A 108 3.59 0.13 -12.81
N ALA A 109 4.31 -0.19 -11.74
CA ALA A 109 5.58 -0.92 -11.75
C ALA A 109 6.68 -0.28 -12.61
N SER A 110 6.68 1.05 -12.71
CA SER A 110 7.70 1.82 -13.41
C SER A 110 8.23 2.96 -12.55
N SER A 111 9.42 3.46 -12.88
CA SER A 111 10.01 4.66 -12.26
C SER A 111 10.97 5.37 -13.21
N TYR A 112 11.08 6.69 -13.03
CA TYR A 112 11.83 7.60 -13.86
C TYR A 112 12.91 8.31 -13.06
N GLY A 113 14.01 8.66 -13.71
CA GLY A 113 15.15 9.26 -13.05
C GLY A 113 14.87 10.60 -12.38
N LEU A 114 15.17 10.70 -11.08
CA LEU A 114 15.11 11.92 -10.27
C LEU A 114 16.52 12.34 -9.84
N ILE A 115 17.05 11.90 -8.68
CA ILE A 115 18.47 12.10 -8.35
C ILE A 115 19.37 11.36 -9.36
N ALA A 116 19.00 10.14 -9.76
CA ALA A 116 19.61 9.47 -10.89
C ALA A 116 19.09 10.04 -12.21
N LYS A 117 19.95 10.42 -13.14
CA LYS A 117 19.54 10.80 -14.49
C LYS A 117 19.27 9.60 -15.40
N SER A 118 19.88 8.45 -15.09
CA SER A 118 19.71 7.19 -15.79
C SER A 118 20.09 6.00 -14.92
N VAL A 119 19.61 4.84 -15.29
CA VAL A 119 19.91 3.54 -14.69
C VAL A 119 20.54 2.63 -15.73
N GLU A 120 21.58 1.88 -15.32
CA GLU A 120 22.20 0.80 -16.11
C GLU A 120 22.01 -0.51 -15.37
N TYR A 121 21.67 -1.58 -16.05
CA TYR A 121 21.55 -2.91 -15.45
C TYR A 121 21.89 -4.02 -16.41
N ALA A 122 22.37 -5.13 -15.86
CA ALA A 122 22.57 -6.36 -16.63
C ALA A 122 21.21 -6.97 -17.00
N GLU A 123 21.09 -7.56 -18.17
CA GLU A 123 19.87 -8.24 -18.62
C GLU A 123 19.37 -9.29 -17.59
N ASN A 124 20.29 -10.02 -16.98
CA ASN A 124 20.00 -10.99 -15.92
C ASN A 124 19.78 -10.34 -14.54
N ARG A 125 19.78 -8.99 -14.44
CA ARG A 125 19.59 -8.23 -13.20
C ARG A 125 20.49 -8.64 -12.03
N SER A 126 21.75 -9.00 -12.32
CA SER A 126 22.73 -9.33 -11.27
C SER A 126 23.34 -8.09 -10.61
N TRP A 127 23.23 -6.93 -11.24
CA TRP A 127 23.62 -5.63 -10.73
C TRP A 127 22.82 -4.50 -11.38
N VAL A 128 22.80 -3.36 -10.69
CA VAL A 128 22.26 -2.09 -11.20
C VAL A 128 23.20 -0.95 -10.85
N VAL A 129 23.40 0.00 -11.77
CA VAL A 129 24.15 1.26 -11.58
C VAL A 129 23.19 2.43 -11.73
N PHE A 130 23.21 3.34 -10.76
CA PHE A 130 22.54 4.63 -10.87
C PHE A 130 23.55 5.71 -11.21
N ASN A 131 23.30 6.45 -12.28
CA ASN A 131 24.11 7.59 -12.73
C ASN A 131 23.46 8.86 -12.17
N LEU A 132 24.07 9.50 -11.19
CA LEU A 132 23.50 10.64 -10.48
C LEU A 132 23.64 11.94 -11.29
N ARG A 133 22.71 12.87 -11.06
CA ARG A 133 22.76 14.24 -11.60
C ARG A 133 23.77 15.08 -10.84
N PRO A 134 24.74 15.71 -11.52
CA PRO A 134 25.69 16.60 -10.86
C PRO A 134 25.06 17.84 -10.23
N GLU A 135 23.89 18.26 -10.71
CA GLU A 135 23.11 19.39 -10.21
C GLU A 135 22.32 19.09 -8.94
N ALA A 136 22.11 17.81 -8.58
CA ALA A 136 21.35 17.43 -7.39
C ALA A 136 22.02 17.92 -6.10
N ARG A 137 21.25 18.58 -5.22
CA ARG A 137 21.74 19.24 -4.00
C ARG A 137 20.82 18.99 -2.83
N PHE A 138 21.39 18.96 -1.62
CA PHE A 138 20.65 19.14 -0.39
C PHE A 138 20.27 20.62 -0.17
N HIS A 139 19.37 20.88 0.78
CA HIS A 139 18.91 22.26 1.07
C HIS A 139 20.01 23.20 1.58
N ASP A 140 21.12 22.66 2.08
CA ASP A 140 22.31 23.45 2.46
C ASP A 140 23.27 23.73 1.29
N GLY A 141 22.87 23.35 0.07
CA GLY A 141 23.64 23.57 -1.15
C GLY A 141 24.70 22.51 -1.45
N ARG A 142 24.98 21.57 -0.54
CA ARG A 142 25.97 20.50 -0.79
C ARG A 142 25.49 19.53 -1.86
N PRO A 143 26.40 19.06 -2.75
CA PRO A 143 26.03 18.11 -3.79
C PRO A 143 25.64 16.75 -3.21
N ILE A 144 24.67 16.10 -3.86
CA ILE A 144 24.33 14.70 -3.59
C ILE A 144 25.29 13.80 -4.36
N THR A 145 25.91 12.87 -3.66
CA THR A 145 26.97 12.00 -4.22
C THR A 145 26.65 10.51 -4.04
N ALA A 146 27.40 9.66 -4.73
CA ALA A 146 27.34 8.21 -4.57
C ALA A 146 27.68 7.76 -3.13
N SER A 147 28.44 8.56 -2.37
CA SER A 147 28.71 8.31 -0.95
C SER A 147 27.47 8.46 -0.10
N ASP A 148 26.60 9.46 -0.39
CA ASP A 148 25.34 9.66 0.30
C ASP A 148 24.37 8.52 0.00
N VAL A 149 24.31 8.03 -1.23
CA VAL A 149 23.50 6.86 -1.61
C VAL A 149 23.96 5.61 -0.86
N ALA A 150 25.26 5.32 -0.86
CA ALA A 150 25.82 4.18 -0.16
C ALA A 150 25.63 4.28 1.37
N PHE A 151 25.73 5.49 1.93
CA PHE A 151 25.44 5.78 3.33
C PHE A 151 23.95 5.51 3.64
N SER A 152 23.03 6.03 2.82
CA SER A 152 21.58 5.85 2.96
C SER A 152 21.20 4.38 3.02
N TYR A 153 21.66 3.60 2.04
CA TYR A 153 21.43 2.16 2.03
C TYR A 153 21.88 1.49 3.34
N ARG A 154 23.15 1.72 3.75
CA ARG A 154 23.70 1.11 4.97
C ARG A 154 22.94 1.53 6.23
N THR A 155 22.59 2.80 6.33
CA THR A 155 21.90 3.35 7.50
C THR A 155 20.47 2.82 7.59
N LEU A 156 19.71 2.86 6.51
CA LEU A 156 18.33 2.39 6.49
C LEU A 156 18.22 0.88 6.73
N VAL A 157 19.09 0.07 6.12
CA VAL A 157 19.09 -1.39 6.35
C VAL A 157 19.50 -1.75 7.79
N LYS A 158 20.45 -0.99 8.41
CA LYS A 158 20.95 -1.29 9.75
C LYS A 158 20.10 -0.68 10.85
N GLN A 159 19.61 0.54 10.68
CA GLN A 159 19.01 1.36 11.73
C GLN A 159 17.59 1.82 11.42
N GLY A 160 17.14 1.74 10.16
CA GLY A 160 15.83 2.15 9.72
C GLY A 160 14.73 1.15 10.08
N HIS A 161 13.52 1.47 9.62
CA HIS A 161 12.36 0.57 9.73
C HIS A 161 12.70 -0.82 9.17
N PRO A 162 12.28 -1.94 9.80
CA PRO A 162 12.60 -3.31 9.37
C PRO A 162 12.27 -3.61 7.90
N MET A 163 11.28 -2.92 7.32
CA MET A 163 10.93 -3.05 5.90
C MET A 163 12.12 -2.83 4.96
N TYR A 164 13.02 -1.86 5.27
CA TYR A 164 14.20 -1.62 4.44
C TYR A 164 15.10 -2.84 4.39
N ARG A 165 15.29 -3.52 5.52
CA ARG A 165 16.07 -4.77 5.57
C ARG A 165 15.41 -5.86 4.74
N THR A 166 14.10 -6.03 4.88
CA THR A 166 13.33 -7.05 4.15
C THR A 166 13.39 -6.80 2.64
N TYR A 167 13.15 -5.58 2.19
CA TYR A 167 13.12 -5.25 0.76
C TYR A 167 14.50 -5.26 0.09
N LEU A 168 15.55 -4.90 0.84
CA LEU A 168 16.90 -4.74 0.31
C LEU A 168 17.87 -5.86 0.69
N GLN A 169 17.39 -6.95 1.30
CA GLN A 169 18.22 -8.09 1.78
C GLN A 169 19.00 -8.80 0.65
N GLU A 170 18.51 -8.71 -0.59
CA GLU A 170 19.16 -9.31 -1.75
C GLU A 170 20.35 -8.49 -2.29
N VAL A 171 20.60 -7.30 -1.76
CA VAL A 171 21.83 -6.55 -2.08
C VAL A 171 23.02 -7.22 -1.40
N LYS A 172 24.01 -7.62 -2.21
CA LYS A 172 25.26 -8.23 -1.75
C LYS A 172 26.27 -7.19 -1.29
N ARG A 173 26.44 -6.12 -2.08
CA ARG A 173 27.33 -4.99 -1.78
C ARG A 173 26.94 -3.76 -2.60
N VAL A 174 27.44 -2.60 -2.16
CA VAL A 174 27.31 -1.31 -2.84
C VAL A 174 28.70 -0.80 -3.16
N ASP A 175 28.98 -0.55 -4.43
CA ASP A 175 30.26 -0.06 -4.93
C ASP A 175 30.11 1.41 -5.38
N ILE A 176 30.97 2.29 -4.89
CA ILE A 176 31.09 3.67 -5.38
C ILE A 176 32.07 3.65 -6.56
N LEU A 177 31.55 3.83 -7.78
CA LEU A 177 32.38 3.81 -9.00
C LEU A 177 33.02 5.16 -9.26
N THR A 178 32.24 6.25 -9.07
CA THR A 178 32.68 7.63 -9.09
C THR A 178 31.84 8.46 -8.12
N SER A 179 32.10 9.76 -7.98
CA SER A 179 31.26 10.66 -7.16
C SER A 179 29.79 10.67 -7.59
N HIS A 180 29.46 10.33 -8.85
CA HIS A 180 28.12 10.36 -9.42
C HIS A 180 27.68 9.01 -10.02
N ARG A 181 28.37 7.91 -9.69
CA ARG A 181 27.99 6.57 -10.14
C ARG A 181 28.08 5.58 -8.98
N VAL A 182 26.97 4.94 -8.66
CA VAL A 182 26.87 3.93 -7.59
C VAL A 182 26.31 2.63 -8.16
N ARG A 183 26.93 1.50 -7.82
CA ARG A 183 26.53 0.16 -8.25
C ARG A 183 26.05 -0.66 -7.07
N PHE A 184 24.88 -1.26 -7.21
CA PHE A 184 24.37 -2.31 -6.33
C PHE A 184 24.57 -3.66 -7.00
N VAL A 185 25.31 -4.56 -6.36
CA VAL A 185 25.50 -5.95 -6.79
C VAL A 185 24.54 -6.82 -6.00
N LEU A 186 23.77 -7.66 -6.69
CA LEU A 186 22.72 -8.46 -6.10
C LEU A 186 23.19 -9.87 -5.75
N ARG A 187 22.61 -10.51 -4.74
CA ARG A 187 22.93 -11.88 -4.31
C ARG A 187 22.38 -12.92 -5.29
N ARG A 188 21.22 -12.63 -5.86
CA ARG A 188 20.54 -13.46 -6.86
C ARG A 188 20.22 -12.59 -8.07
N SER A 189 20.28 -13.19 -9.25
CA SER A 189 19.84 -12.56 -10.48
C SER A 189 18.33 -12.73 -10.67
N GLY A 190 17.71 -11.91 -11.52
CA GLY A 190 16.35 -12.09 -11.99
C GLY A 190 15.24 -11.41 -11.19
N ASN A 191 15.51 -10.74 -10.07
CA ASN A 191 14.46 -10.01 -9.34
C ASN A 191 14.22 -8.60 -9.92
N PRO A 192 13.20 -8.39 -10.77
CA PRO A 192 12.96 -7.09 -11.40
C PRO A 192 12.44 -6.04 -10.40
N LEU A 193 11.74 -6.45 -9.37
CA LEU A 193 11.18 -5.54 -8.36
C LEU A 193 12.27 -4.84 -7.55
N LEU A 194 13.44 -5.47 -7.37
CA LEU A 194 14.50 -4.92 -6.54
C LEU A 194 15.10 -3.63 -7.15
N ILE A 195 15.12 -3.50 -8.48
CA ILE A 195 15.58 -2.26 -9.14
C ILE A 195 14.64 -1.09 -8.82
N LEU A 196 13.32 -1.31 -8.83
CA LEU A 196 12.34 -0.31 -8.42
C LEU A 196 12.55 0.08 -6.95
N ARG A 197 12.67 -0.91 -6.04
CA ARG A 197 12.88 -0.66 -4.60
C ARG A 197 14.19 0.08 -4.30
N LEU A 198 15.23 -0.15 -5.09
CA LEU A 198 16.47 0.63 -5.01
C LEU A 198 16.29 2.04 -5.57
N GLY A 199 15.47 2.20 -6.62
CA GLY A 199 15.09 3.50 -7.16
C GLY A 199 14.34 4.36 -6.14
N GLU A 200 13.46 3.78 -5.35
CA GLU A 200 12.69 4.43 -4.28
C GLU A 200 13.52 4.76 -3.01
N LEU A 201 14.81 4.40 -2.96
CA LEU A 201 15.65 4.63 -1.80
C LEU A 201 15.84 6.14 -1.54
N PRO A 202 15.36 6.70 -0.41
CA PRO A 202 15.59 8.10 -0.08
C PRO A 202 17.08 8.36 0.16
N VAL A 203 17.62 9.43 -0.43
CA VAL A 203 19.03 9.76 -0.31
C VAL A 203 19.26 10.73 0.84
N LEU A 204 19.83 10.20 1.91
CA LEU A 204 20.09 10.92 3.16
C LEU A 204 21.44 11.67 3.12
N PRO A 205 21.52 12.90 3.65
CA PRO A 205 22.78 13.64 3.73
C PRO A 205 23.73 13.00 4.76
N GLN A 206 24.78 12.33 4.29
CA GLN A 206 25.78 11.69 5.15
C GLN A 206 26.39 12.67 6.15
N HIS A 207 26.73 13.88 5.70
CA HIS A 207 27.35 14.89 6.56
C HIS A 207 26.43 15.40 7.68
N TYR A 208 25.10 15.33 7.51
CA TYR A 208 24.13 15.69 8.53
C TYR A 208 23.95 14.55 9.56
N TRP A 209 23.84 13.31 9.08
CA TRP A 209 23.47 12.17 9.93
C TRP A 209 24.67 11.49 10.62
N LYS A 210 25.90 11.62 10.11
CA LYS A 210 27.08 10.89 10.64
C LYS A 210 27.32 11.12 12.14
N ASP A 211 27.00 12.32 12.64
CA ASP A 211 27.26 12.75 14.02
C ASP A 211 25.95 12.84 14.85
N ARG A 212 24.85 12.24 14.38
CA ARG A 212 23.53 12.21 15.03
C ARG A 212 23.06 10.79 15.26
N ASP A 213 22.33 10.58 16.37
CA ASP A 213 21.62 9.32 16.58
C ASP A 213 20.44 9.23 15.59
N PHE A 214 20.61 8.38 14.57
CA PHE A 214 19.60 8.17 13.53
C PHE A 214 18.26 7.63 14.08
N ARG A 215 18.28 6.97 15.24
CA ARG A 215 17.08 6.39 15.86
C ARG A 215 16.39 7.32 16.86
N ALA A 216 16.95 8.47 17.14
CA ALA A 216 16.35 9.41 18.07
C ALA A 216 15.06 10.01 17.50
N THR A 217 14.06 10.19 18.37
CA THR A 217 12.90 11.04 18.09
C THR A 217 13.36 12.50 18.09
N THR A 218 12.81 13.31 17.19
CA THR A 218 13.21 14.71 17.07
C THR A 218 12.07 15.57 16.51
N PHE A 219 11.99 16.81 16.99
CA PHE A 219 11.20 17.86 16.36
C PHE A 219 12.06 18.82 15.53
N THR A 220 13.37 18.58 15.46
CA THR A 220 14.23 19.31 14.53
C THR A 220 13.97 18.82 13.12
N ALA A 221 13.62 19.75 12.22
CA ALA A 221 13.41 19.44 10.81
C ALA A 221 14.66 18.82 10.20
N PRO A 222 14.57 17.62 9.60
CA PRO A 222 15.72 16.99 8.96
C PRO A 222 16.20 17.81 7.77
N LEU A 223 17.50 17.77 7.48
CA LEU A 223 18.06 18.33 6.26
C LEU A 223 17.57 17.50 5.06
N GLY A 224 16.85 18.14 4.17
CA GLY A 224 16.24 17.52 3.00
C GLY A 224 16.90 17.87 1.69
N SER A 225 16.33 17.35 0.59
CA SER A 225 16.72 17.64 -0.80
C SER A 225 15.51 17.87 -1.71
N GLY A 226 14.29 17.78 -1.15
CA GLY A 226 13.03 17.83 -1.86
C GLY A 226 12.54 19.25 -2.18
N PRO A 227 11.36 19.38 -2.83
CA PRO A 227 10.78 20.66 -3.24
C PRO A 227 10.31 21.53 -2.06
N TYR A 228 10.07 20.91 -0.91
CA TYR A 228 9.63 21.59 0.31
C TYR A 228 10.59 21.35 1.46
N ARG A 229 10.65 22.33 2.38
CA ARG A 229 11.34 22.21 3.67
C ARG A 229 10.37 22.55 4.80
N ILE A 230 10.51 21.92 5.94
CA ILE A 230 9.75 22.27 7.15
C ILE A 230 10.33 23.55 7.74
N VAL A 231 9.49 24.55 7.95
CA VAL A 231 9.88 25.89 8.49
C VAL A 231 9.26 26.19 9.83
N GLU A 232 8.15 25.53 10.19
CA GLU A 232 7.48 25.69 11.47
C GLU A 232 7.00 24.35 11.99
N VAL A 233 7.21 24.08 13.27
CA VAL A 233 6.81 22.88 13.98
C VAL A 233 6.13 23.27 15.27
N ASP A 234 4.82 23.02 15.38
CA ASP A 234 4.09 22.98 16.66
C ASP A 234 3.86 21.50 17.00
N PRO A 235 4.59 20.94 17.97
CA PRO A 235 4.62 19.49 18.24
C PRO A 235 3.23 18.89 18.43
N GLY A 236 2.92 17.90 17.60
CA GLY A 236 1.66 17.19 17.62
C GLY A 236 0.44 17.96 17.10
N ARG A 237 0.59 19.20 16.64
CA ARG A 237 -0.52 20.08 16.27
C ARG A 237 -0.41 20.67 14.88
N ARG A 238 0.78 21.17 14.45
CA ARG A 238 0.95 21.84 13.17
C ARG A 238 2.31 21.62 12.57
N LEU A 239 2.36 21.49 11.25
CA LEU A 239 3.56 21.57 10.43
C LEU A 239 3.34 22.59 9.31
N VAL A 240 4.38 23.40 9.03
CA VAL A 240 4.39 24.31 7.90
C VAL A 240 5.57 23.98 7.00
N PHE A 241 5.26 23.77 5.74
CA PHE A 241 6.23 23.54 4.67
C PHE A 241 6.33 24.79 3.80
N GLU A 242 7.55 25.12 3.39
CA GLU A 242 7.84 26.20 2.44
C GLU A 242 8.52 25.63 1.20
N ARG A 243 8.09 26.06 0.03
CA ARG A 243 8.68 25.66 -1.23
C ARG A 243 10.09 26.22 -1.36
N VAL A 244 11.06 25.38 -1.70
CA VAL A 244 12.45 25.75 -1.89
C VAL A 244 12.60 26.50 -3.21
N LYS A 245 12.88 27.81 -3.15
CA LYS A 245 13.10 28.62 -4.34
C LYS A 245 14.37 28.19 -5.05
N GLY A 246 14.30 27.99 -6.37
CA GLY A 246 15.42 27.52 -7.17
C GLY A 246 15.84 26.10 -6.85
N TRP A 247 14.92 25.27 -6.39
CA TRP A 247 15.16 23.86 -6.15
C TRP A 247 15.73 23.17 -7.39
N TRP A 248 16.79 22.38 -7.21
CA TRP A 248 17.54 21.76 -8.31
C TRP A 248 16.67 20.89 -9.24
N GLY A 249 15.62 20.26 -8.71
CA GLY A 249 14.73 19.36 -9.43
C GLY A 249 13.52 20.02 -10.10
N GLU A 250 13.32 21.34 -9.95
CA GLU A 250 12.10 22.05 -10.37
C GLU A 250 11.80 21.90 -11.87
N LYS A 251 12.83 21.91 -12.71
CA LYS A 251 12.69 21.88 -14.18
C LYS A 251 12.72 20.47 -14.77
N LEU A 252 12.91 19.45 -13.95
CA LEU A 252 12.93 18.06 -14.43
C LEU A 252 11.55 17.65 -14.94
N PRO A 253 11.46 16.89 -16.04
CA PRO A 253 10.18 16.43 -16.59
C PRO A 253 9.28 15.74 -15.58
N VAL A 254 9.85 14.95 -14.69
CA VAL A 254 9.13 14.24 -13.60
C VAL A 254 8.47 15.19 -12.58
N ASN A 255 8.87 16.48 -12.54
CA ASN A 255 8.42 17.47 -11.55
C ASN A 255 7.63 18.63 -12.17
N ARG A 256 7.65 18.80 -13.50
CA ARG A 256 6.93 19.90 -14.15
C ARG A 256 5.43 19.80 -13.88
N GLY A 257 4.83 20.92 -13.47
CA GLY A 257 3.41 21.00 -13.11
C GLY A 257 3.08 20.54 -11.68
N LYS A 258 4.09 20.13 -10.89
CA LYS A 258 3.95 19.74 -9.47
C LYS A 258 4.44 20.85 -8.53
N TYR A 259 4.16 20.72 -7.23
CA TYR A 259 4.70 21.58 -6.15
C TYR A 259 4.40 23.07 -6.37
N ASN A 260 3.11 23.38 -6.60
CA ASN A 260 2.68 24.69 -7.09
C ASN A 260 2.53 25.73 -5.96
N PHE A 261 2.25 25.32 -4.72
CA PHE A 261 2.05 26.24 -3.60
C PHE A 261 3.38 26.67 -2.96
N ASP A 262 3.47 27.95 -2.56
CA ASP A 262 4.64 28.46 -1.83
C ASP A 262 4.68 27.95 -0.39
N ARG A 263 3.51 27.78 0.23
CA ARG A 263 3.35 27.26 1.59
C ARG A 263 2.32 26.14 1.63
N VAL A 264 2.60 25.12 2.43
CA VAL A 264 1.62 24.09 2.79
C VAL A 264 1.56 24.04 4.30
N VAL A 265 0.38 24.29 4.85
CA VAL A 265 0.10 24.26 6.30
C VAL A 265 -0.71 23.00 6.58
N VAL A 266 -0.26 22.17 7.51
CA VAL A 266 -0.97 20.96 7.90
C VAL A 266 -1.30 21.02 9.39
N ASP A 267 -2.59 21.08 9.70
CA ASP A 267 -3.12 21.05 11.08
C ASP A 267 -3.57 19.64 11.44
N PHE A 268 -3.24 19.20 12.67
CA PHE A 268 -3.54 17.85 13.15
C PHE A 268 -4.80 17.83 14.01
N TYR A 269 -5.72 16.95 13.65
CA TYR A 269 -6.98 16.76 14.36
C TYR A 269 -7.05 15.32 14.90
N ARG A 270 -7.32 15.20 16.21
CA ARG A 270 -7.47 13.89 16.86
C ARG A 270 -8.83 13.24 16.63
N ASP A 271 -9.82 14.07 16.29
CA ASP A 271 -11.20 13.64 16.06
C ASP A 271 -11.68 14.13 14.70
N ASN A 272 -12.20 13.20 13.88
CA ASN A 272 -12.67 13.51 12.54
C ASN A 272 -13.94 14.36 12.52
N GLY A 273 -14.76 14.33 13.58
CA GLY A 273 -15.91 15.22 13.70
C GLY A 273 -15.48 16.65 13.90
N VAL A 274 -14.48 16.88 14.77
CA VAL A 274 -13.87 18.22 14.97
C VAL A 274 -13.21 18.71 13.67
N ALA A 275 -12.49 17.83 12.95
CA ALA A 275 -11.92 18.16 11.65
C ALA A 275 -13.00 18.57 10.63
N PHE A 276 -14.12 17.87 10.60
CA PHE A 276 -15.22 18.21 9.69
C PHE A 276 -15.85 19.57 10.03
N GLU A 277 -16.01 19.91 11.32
CA GLU A 277 -16.48 21.25 11.72
C GLU A 277 -15.47 22.34 11.36
N ALA A 278 -14.16 22.08 11.51
CA ALA A 278 -13.11 23.00 11.09
C ALA A 278 -13.12 23.20 9.55
N PHE A 279 -13.39 22.15 8.77
CA PHE A 279 -13.59 22.27 7.33
C PHE A 279 -14.78 23.19 6.99
N LYS A 280 -15.91 23.00 7.66
CA LYS A 280 -17.08 23.86 7.47
C LYS A 280 -16.81 25.34 7.83
N ALA A 281 -15.91 25.58 8.80
CA ALA A 281 -15.43 26.91 9.16
C ALA A 281 -14.41 27.50 8.18
N GLY A 282 -13.90 26.71 7.20
CA GLY A 282 -12.93 27.15 6.22
C GLY A 282 -11.48 27.17 6.73
N GLU A 283 -11.17 26.38 7.76
CA GLU A 283 -9.81 26.31 8.33
C GLU A 283 -8.81 25.64 7.38
N PHE A 284 -9.28 24.78 6.46
CA PHE A 284 -8.44 24.17 5.43
C PHE A 284 -9.18 24.03 4.09
N ASP A 285 -8.41 23.83 3.02
CA ASP A 285 -8.85 24.04 1.65
C ASP A 285 -9.26 22.75 0.93
N PHE A 286 -8.88 21.59 1.45
CA PHE A 286 -9.13 20.28 0.83
C PHE A 286 -9.47 19.23 1.89
N TYR A 287 -10.52 18.45 1.66
CA TYR A 287 -10.99 17.40 2.56
C TYR A 287 -11.38 16.14 1.77
N ILE A 288 -10.82 14.99 2.16
CA ILE A 288 -11.24 13.70 1.65
C ILE A 288 -12.25 13.10 2.64
N GLU A 289 -13.50 12.95 2.21
CA GLU A 289 -14.54 12.37 3.03
C GLU A 289 -14.50 10.85 2.96
N HIS A 290 -14.26 10.22 4.11
CA HIS A 290 -14.21 8.75 4.24
C HIS A 290 -15.50 8.14 4.80
N GLN A 291 -16.49 8.97 5.17
CA GLN A 291 -17.72 8.52 5.79
C GLN A 291 -18.92 8.72 4.86
N ALA A 292 -19.47 7.62 4.33
CA ALA A 292 -20.66 7.66 3.47
C ALA A 292 -21.83 8.46 4.10
N LYS A 293 -22.04 8.34 5.41
CA LYS A 293 -23.06 9.12 6.12
C LYS A 293 -22.87 10.62 5.99
N ASN A 294 -21.63 11.10 6.17
CA ASN A 294 -21.31 12.53 6.03
C ASN A 294 -21.48 12.96 4.58
N TRP A 295 -20.91 12.22 3.64
CA TRP A 295 -21.00 12.49 2.20
C TRP A 295 -22.44 12.68 1.73
N LEU A 296 -23.35 11.84 2.17
CA LEU A 296 -24.75 11.86 1.73
C LEU A 296 -25.59 12.94 2.44
N ASN A 297 -25.31 13.25 3.72
CA ASN A 297 -26.24 14.00 4.55
C ASN A 297 -25.70 15.36 5.03
N ASN A 298 -24.38 15.51 5.21
CA ASN A 298 -23.83 16.62 5.96
C ASN A 298 -23.22 17.74 5.08
N TYR A 299 -23.10 17.55 3.76
CA TYR A 299 -22.61 18.57 2.83
C TYR A 299 -23.73 19.49 2.35
N ARG A 300 -24.45 20.13 3.31
CA ARG A 300 -25.55 21.09 3.09
C ARG A 300 -25.33 22.39 3.86
N PHE A 301 -24.11 22.65 4.30
CA PHE A 301 -23.76 23.87 5.02
C PHE A 301 -23.62 25.07 4.07
N PRO A 302 -23.67 26.33 4.58
CA PRO A 302 -23.77 27.52 3.75
C PRO A 302 -22.72 27.65 2.66
N ALA A 303 -21.46 27.27 2.91
CA ALA A 303 -20.40 27.36 1.91
C ALA A 303 -20.63 26.42 0.71
N VAL A 304 -21.18 25.21 0.93
CA VAL A 304 -21.59 24.31 -0.17
C VAL A 304 -22.74 24.92 -0.98
N LEU A 305 -23.74 25.51 -0.28
CA LEU A 305 -24.91 26.09 -0.94
C LEU A 305 -24.54 27.33 -1.78
N ARG A 306 -23.51 28.08 -1.38
CA ARG A 306 -23.00 29.23 -2.15
C ARG A 306 -22.03 28.84 -3.27
N GLY A 307 -21.57 27.58 -3.30
CA GLY A 307 -20.54 27.12 -4.26
C GLY A 307 -19.09 27.43 -3.85
N ASP A 308 -18.86 27.92 -2.61
CA ASP A 308 -17.51 28.14 -2.07
C ASP A 308 -16.80 26.80 -1.79
N VAL A 309 -17.57 25.75 -1.49
CA VAL A 309 -17.11 24.38 -1.35
C VAL A 309 -17.71 23.52 -2.44
N ILE A 310 -16.85 22.90 -3.25
CA ILE A 310 -17.25 22.01 -4.35
C ILE A 310 -17.13 20.56 -3.86
N ARG A 311 -18.21 19.80 -3.98
CA ARG A 311 -18.24 18.37 -3.72
C ARG A 311 -18.10 17.60 -5.01
N THR A 312 -17.08 16.75 -5.11
CA THR A 312 -16.78 15.99 -6.33
C THR A 312 -16.48 14.53 -6.00
N GLU A 313 -17.04 13.62 -6.78
CA GLU A 313 -16.61 12.22 -6.83
C GLU A 313 -15.59 12.06 -7.94
N ILE A 314 -14.42 11.51 -7.60
CA ILE A 314 -13.33 11.32 -8.56
C ILE A 314 -13.22 9.81 -8.84
N PRO A 315 -13.71 9.33 -9.98
CA PRO A 315 -13.58 7.92 -10.35
C PRO A 315 -12.12 7.56 -10.59
N HIS A 316 -11.73 6.39 -10.13
CA HIS A 316 -10.38 5.85 -10.32
C HIS A 316 -10.41 4.32 -10.45
N GLN A 317 -9.29 3.75 -10.90
CA GLN A 317 -9.08 2.30 -11.04
C GLN A 317 -7.99 1.76 -10.10
N ILE A 318 -7.67 2.50 -9.04
CA ILE A 318 -6.78 2.03 -7.98
C ILE A 318 -7.51 0.91 -7.22
N PRO A 319 -6.84 -0.22 -6.92
CA PRO A 319 -7.46 -1.30 -6.17
C PRO A 319 -8.04 -0.78 -4.85
N SER A 320 -9.32 -1.05 -4.63
CA SER A 320 -9.94 -0.77 -3.34
C SER A 320 -9.42 -1.76 -2.31
N GLN A 321 -9.28 -1.31 -1.08
CA GLN A 321 -8.87 -2.19 0.02
C GLN A 321 -9.96 -3.22 0.30
N THR A 322 -9.56 -4.48 0.53
CA THR A 322 -10.48 -5.53 0.95
C THR A 322 -10.62 -5.52 2.46
N GLN A 323 -11.77 -5.07 2.95
CA GLN A 323 -12.11 -5.15 4.38
C GLN A 323 -12.96 -6.40 4.63
N ALA A 324 -12.52 -7.25 5.56
CA ALA A 324 -13.21 -8.49 5.88
C ALA A 324 -13.02 -8.92 7.34
N LEU A 325 -13.88 -9.83 7.79
CA LEU A 325 -13.73 -10.54 9.04
C LEU A 325 -12.74 -11.71 8.83
N PHE A 326 -11.60 -11.64 9.48
CA PHE A 326 -10.55 -12.66 9.42
C PHE A 326 -10.67 -13.62 10.59
N MET A 327 -10.80 -14.90 10.29
CA MET A 327 -10.94 -16.00 11.25
C MET A 327 -9.58 -16.61 11.54
N ASN A 328 -9.22 -16.69 12.81
CA ASN A 328 -7.95 -17.29 13.23
C ASN A 328 -8.00 -18.81 13.13
N THR A 329 -7.49 -19.38 12.04
CA THR A 329 -7.49 -20.83 11.81
C THR A 329 -6.56 -21.61 12.75
N ARG A 330 -5.76 -20.95 13.60
CA ARG A 330 -5.03 -21.56 14.71
C ARG A 330 -5.96 -22.01 15.82
N ARG A 331 -7.14 -21.37 15.92
CA ARG A 331 -8.20 -21.77 16.84
C ARG A 331 -8.94 -22.98 16.29
N ALA A 332 -9.15 -23.99 17.14
CA ALA A 332 -9.79 -25.24 16.73
C ALA A 332 -11.17 -25.03 16.10
N VAL A 333 -11.94 -24.06 16.60
CA VAL A 333 -13.27 -23.72 16.09
C VAL A 333 -13.29 -23.32 14.61
N PHE A 334 -12.20 -22.71 14.09
CA PHE A 334 -12.15 -22.23 12.70
C PHE A 334 -11.34 -23.13 11.75
N LYS A 335 -10.94 -24.32 12.17
CA LYS A 335 -10.20 -25.26 11.30
C LYS A 335 -11.03 -25.73 10.12
N GLU A 336 -12.29 -26.04 10.35
CA GLU A 336 -13.17 -26.58 9.31
C GLU A 336 -13.62 -25.50 8.33
N ARG A 337 -13.37 -25.75 7.03
CA ARG A 337 -13.75 -24.81 5.96
C ARG A 337 -15.27 -24.60 5.89
N ALA A 338 -16.04 -25.66 6.06
CA ALA A 338 -17.49 -25.61 6.02
C ALA A 338 -18.07 -24.66 7.08
N LEU A 339 -17.49 -24.66 8.30
CA LEU A 339 -17.88 -23.72 9.34
C LEU A 339 -17.57 -22.27 8.91
N ARG A 340 -16.37 -21.99 8.38
CA ARG A 340 -16.03 -20.63 7.94
C ARG A 340 -16.94 -20.14 6.82
N GLN A 341 -17.34 -21.02 5.92
CA GLN A 341 -18.30 -20.72 4.85
C GLN A 341 -19.67 -20.39 5.43
N ALA A 342 -20.19 -21.22 6.33
CA ALA A 342 -21.46 -20.98 7.00
C ALA A 342 -21.50 -19.62 7.72
N LEU A 343 -20.43 -19.25 8.43
CA LEU A 343 -20.33 -17.94 9.07
C LEU A 343 -20.37 -16.79 8.05
N GLY A 344 -19.72 -16.95 6.88
CA GLY A 344 -19.75 -15.94 5.82
C GLY A 344 -21.14 -15.74 5.20
N GLU A 345 -21.98 -16.79 5.15
CA GLU A 345 -23.34 -16.74 4.63
C GLU A 345 -24.32 -16.02 5.56
N MET A 346 -23.97 -15.91 6.85
CA MET A 346 -24.80 -15.21 7.84
C MET A 346 -24.63 -13.70 7.84
N PHE A 347 -23.73 -13.13 7.01
CA PHE A 347 -23.55 -11.70 6.88
C PHE A 347 -24.48 -11.13 5.80
N ASP A 348 -25.56 -10.46 6.19
CA ASP A 348 -26.47 -9.76 5.27
C ASP A 348 -25.84 -8.42 4.83
N PHE A 349 -25.06 -8.46 3.75
CA PHE A 349 -24.41 -7.28 3.20
C PHE A 349 -25.44 -6.28 2.65
N GLU A 350 -26.46 -6.74 1.94
CA GLU A 350 -27.45 -5.90 1.28
C GLU A 350 -28.28 -5.11 2.29
N TRP A 351 -28.66 -5.74 3.40
CA TRP A 351 -29.34 -5.05 4.50
C TRP A 351 -28.40 -4.02 5.15
N THR A 352 -27.18 -4.43 5.48
CA THR A 352 -26.17 -3.58 6.12
C THR A 352 -25.86 -2.36 5.26
N ASN A 353 -25.65 -2.57 3.96
CA ASN A 353 -25.37 -1.50 3.00
C ASN A 353 -26.53 -0.50 2.88
N ARG A 354 -27.76 -1.02 2.78
CA ARG A 354 -28.96 -0.17 2.70
C ARG A 354 -29.23 0.58 4.00
N ALA A 355 -29.24 -0.14 5.13
CA ALA A 355 -29.67 0.42 6.41
C ALA A 355 -28.63 1.35 7.05
N LEU A 356 -27.34 1.04 6.91
CA LEU A 356 -26.26 1.78 7.56
C LEU A 356 -25.47 2.68 6.63
N PHE A 357 -25.46 2.41 5.32
CA PHE A 357 -24.60 3.09 4.34
C PHE A 357 -25.34 3.62 3.12
N SER A 358 -26.69 3.59 3.12
CA SER A 358 -27.52 4.14 2.04
C SER A 358 -27.12 3.63 0.65
N ASN A 359 -26.78 2.34 0.54
CA ASN A 359 -26.31 1.67 -0.68
C ASN A 359 -25.02 2.24 -1.29
N SER A 360 -24.15 2.85 -0.47
CA SER A 360 -22.93 3.51 -0.96
C SER A 360 -21.76 2.55 -1.24
N TYR A 361 -21.87 1.28 -0.87
CA TYR A 361 -20.79 0.30 -1.01
C TYR A 361 -21.12 -0.82 -1.98
N LEU A 362 -20.06 -1.40 -2.55
CA LEU A 362 -20.12 -2.65 -3.30
C LEU A 362 -19.47 -3.77 -2.47
N ARG A 363 -20.06 -4.97 -2.49
CA ARG A 363 -19.49 -6.13 -1.82
C ARG A 363 -18.24 -6.58 -2.57
N SER A 364 -17.10 -6.69 -1.88
CA SER A 364 -15.84 -7.16 -2.47
C SER A 364 -15.97 -8.63 -2.91
N ARG A 365 -15.69 -8.90 -4.19
CA ARG A 365 -15.72 -10.23 -4.81
C ARG A 365 -14.34 -10.73 -5.24
N SER A 366 -13.33 -9.88 -5.07
CA SER A 366 -11.93 -10.15 -5.41
C SER A 366 -11.04 -9.55 -4.32
N TYR A 367 -9.79 -10.00 -4.23
CA TYR A 367 -8.77 -9.35 -3.41
C TYR A 367 -8.25 -8.06 -4.01
N TYR A 368 -8.57 -7.77 -5.29
CA TYR A 368 -8.18 -6.56 -6.03
C TYR A 368 -9.40 -5.82 -6.60
N PRO A 369 -10.43 -5.52 -5.78
CA PRO A 369 -11.63 -4.87 -6.31
C PRO A 369 -11.27 -3.51 -6.91
N ASN A 370 -12.04 -3.06 -7.90
CA ASN A 370 -11.87 -1.78 -8.60
C ASN A 370 -10.56 -1.67 -9.42
N SER A 371 -10.00 -2.79 -9.88
CA SER A 371 -8.79 -2.76 -10.71
C SER A 371 -8.84 -3.83 -11.79
N GLU A 372 -7.92 -3.77 -12.75
CA GLU A 372 -7.74 -4.78 -13.79
C GLU A 372 -7.36 -6.17 -13.25
N PHE A 373 -6.82 -6.24 -12.03
CA PHE A 373 -6.52 -7.49 -11.33
C PHE A 373 -7.72 -8.11 -10.64
N ALA A 374 -8.90 -7.48 -10.69
CA ALA A 374 -10.09 -8.04 -10.10
C ALA A 374 -10.49 -9.33 -10.81
N ALA A 375 -10.57 -10.44 -10.06
CA ALA A 375 -11.01 -11.72 -10.61
C ALA A 375 -12.44 -11.61 -11.14
N SER A 376 -12.66 -12.05 -12.38
CA SER A 376 -13.97 -12.07 -13.04
C SER A 376 -14.10 -13.32 -13.94
N GLY A 377 -15.32 -13.83 -14.11
CA GLY A 377 -15.55 -14.99 -14.96
C GLY A 377 -14.92 -16.28 -14.44
N VAL A 378 -14.57 -17.15 -15.38
CA VAL A 378 -13.78 -18.39 -15.16
C VAL A 378 -12.43 -18.23 -15.83
N PRO A 379 -11.38 -18.98 -15.40
CA PRO A 379 -10.07 -18.90 -16.02
C PRO A 379 -10.12 -19.20 -17.52
N GLU A 380 -9.61 -18.28 -18.35
CA GLU A 380 -9.50 -18.41 -19.80
C GLU A 380 -8.10 -18.05 -20.29
N GLY A 381 -7.78 -18.37 -21.56
CA GLY A 381 -6.52 -17.97 -22.19
C GLY A 381 -5.28 -18.35 -21.38
N GLN A 382 -4.43 -17.36 -21.08
CA GLN A 382 -3.20 -17.54 -20.30
C GLN A 382 -3.46 -17.97 -18.86
N GLU A 383 -4.51 -17.47 -18.23
CA GLU A 383 -4.89 -17.86 -16.87
C GLU A 383 -5.23 -19.35 -16.80
N TRP A 384 -5.96 -19.87 -17.78
CA TRP A 384 -6.22 -21.30 -17.92
C TRP A 384 -4.92 -22.10 -18.03
N LEU A 385 -3.97 -21.66 -18.85
CA LEU A 385 -2.69 -22.34 -19.02
C LEU A 385 -1.90 -22.46 -17.70
N TYR A 386 -1.92 -21.40 -16.87
CA TYR A 386 -1.26 -21.40 -15.57
C TYR A 386 -1.99 -22.25 -14.52
N LEU A 387 -3.31 -22.27 -14.51
CA LEU A 387 -4.09 -22.93 -13.46
C LEU A 387 -4.42 -24.40 -13.79
N SER A 388 -4.52 -24.76 -15.07
CA SER A 388 -4.90 -26.12 -15.49
C SER A 388 -4.01 -27.24 -14.97
N PRO A 389 -2.67 -27.10 -14.82
CA PRO A 389 -1.81 -28.11 -14.21
C PRO A 389 -2.19 -28.45 -12.75
N TYR A 390 -2.79 -27.48 -12.06
CA TYR A 390 -3.18 -27.59 -10.64
C TYR A 390 -4.65 -27.97 -10.46
N ARG A 391 -5.38 -28.30 -11.54
CA ARG A 391 -6.83 -28.54 -11.52
C ARG A 391 -7.29 -29.58 -10.49
N LYS A 392 -6.47 -30.59 -10.21
CA LYS A 392 -6.77 -31.62 -9.20
C LYS A 392 -6.61 -31.12 -7.76
N GLN A 393 -5.87 -30.04 -7.55
CA GLN A 393 -5.59 -29.44 -6.24
C GLN A 393 -6.50 -28.22 -5.95
N LEU A 394 -7.11 -27.66 -6.98
CA LEU A 394 -7.97 -26.49 -6.90
C LEU A 394 -9.46 -26.89 -6.84
N PRO A 395 -10.31 -26.07 -6.21
CA PRO A 395 -11.75 -26.33 -6.20
C PRO A 395 -12.32 -26.42 -7.61
N ALA A 396 -13.09 -27.47 -7.88
CA ALA A 396 -13.65 -27.70 -9.22
C ALA A 396 -14.55 -26.56 -9.72
N GLN A 397 -15.20 -25.86 -8.80
CA GLN A 397 -16.04 -24.69 -9.09
C GLN A 397 -15.27 -23.55 -9.76
N LEU A 398 -13.99 -23.36 -9.45
CA LEU A 398 -13.13 -22.35 -10.05
C LEU A 398 -13.16 -22.41 -11.60
N PHE A 399 -13.29 -23.60 -12.17
CA PHE A 399 -13.26 -23.84 -13.61
C PHE A 399 -14.65 -23.98 -14.24
N LYS A 400 -15.72 -23.85 -13.46
CA LYS A 400 -17.09 -24.11 -13.94
C LYS A 400 -17.99 -22.87 -13.88
N GLN A 401 -17.77 -22.01 -12.92
CA GLN A 401 -18.61 -20.84 -12.70
C GLN A 401 -17.84 -19.70 -12.05
N PRO A 402 -18.20 -18.43 -12.34
CA PRO A 402 -17.61 -17.28 -11.67
C PRO A 402 -17.78 -17.37 -10.17
N PHE A 403 -16.78 -16.88 -9.42
CA PHE A 403 -16.91 -16.77 -7.97
C PHE A 403 -18.05 -15.81 -7.62
N SER A 404 -18.95 -16.24 -6.78
CA SER A 404 -20.04 -15.42 -6.26
C SER A 404 -20.17 -15.59 -4.75
N LEU A 405 -20.56 -14.53 -4.09
CA LEU A 405 -20.95 -14.55 -2.68
C LEU A 405 -22.47 -14.66 -2.59
N PRO A 406 -23.01 -15.29 -1.53
CA PRO A 406 -24.43 -15.27 -1.27
C PRO A 406 -24.97 -13.85 -1.23
N THR A 407 -26.06 -13.59 -1.92
CA THR A 407 -26.76 -12.31 -1.92
C THR A 407 -28.09 -12.45 -1.21
N THR A 408 -28.55 -11.37 -0.56
CA THR A 408 -29.85 -11.28 0.04
C THR A 408 -30.64 -10.17 -0.65
N GLU A 409 -31.94 -10.10 -0.41
CA GLU A 409 -32.75 -8.95 -0.84
C GLU A 409 -32.67 -7.79 0.17
N GLY A 410 -31.79 -7.91 1.18
CA GLY A 410 -31.66 -6.97 2.28
C GLY A 410 -32.88 -6.98 3.24
N ARG A 411 -33.60 -8.08 3.29
CA ARG A 411 -34.76 -8.30 4.18
C ARG A 411 -34.47 -9.33 5.26
N GLY A 412 -33.20 -9.60 5.54
CA GLY A 412 -32.72 -10.67 6.40
C GLY A 412 -32.22 -11.87 5.62
N ILE A 413 -31.63 -12.82 6.32
CA ILE A 413 -31.06 -14.03 5.71
C ILE A 413 -32.19 -14.93 5.16
N PRO A 414 -32.16 -15.29 3.86
CA PRO A 414 -33.17 -16.17 3.28
C PRO A 414 -33.21 -17.55 3.96
N ARG A 415 -34.40 -18.18 4.04
CA ARG A 415 -34.55 -19.52 4.64
C ARG A 415 -33.68 -20.59 3.97
N GLU A 416 -33.43 -20.45 2.67
CA GLU A 416 -32.56 -21.36 1.92
C GLU A 416 -31.12 -21.24 2.40
N THR A 417 -30.62 -19.99 2.54
CA THR A 417 -29.29 -19.71 3.06
C THR A 417 -29.13 -20.21 4.49
N LEU A 418 -30.13 -20.01 5.34
CA LEU A 418 -30.14 -20.56 6.71
C LEU A 418 -30.03 -22.10 6.72
N ARG A 419 -30.80 -22.78 5.86
CA ARG A 419 -30.73 -24.25 5.75
C ARG A 419 -29.36 -24.71 5.24
N HIS A 420 -28.81 -24.02 4.24
CA HIS A 420 -27.50 -24.34 3.70
C HIS A 420 -26.40 -24.13 4.76
N ALA A 421 -26.41 -23.00 5.48
CA ALA A 421 -25.47 -22.74 6.56
C ALA A 421 -25.55 -23.80 7.68
N LEU A 422 -26.74 -24.18 8.09
CA LEU A 422 -26.95 -25.27 9.08
C LEU A 422 -26.43 -26.63 8.56
N GLY A 423 -26.60 -26.92 7.26
CA GLY A 423 -26.01 -28.11 6.62
C GLY A 423 -24.50 -28.11 6.69
N LEU A 424 -23.84 -27.01 6.31
CA LEU A 424 -22.40 -26.83 6.42
C LEU A 424 -21.88 -26.98 7.85
N LEU A 425 -22.63 -26.46 8.83
CA LEU A 425 -22.28 -26.60 10.25
C LEU A 425 -22.42 -28.06 10.71
N ALA A 426 -23.44 -28.79 10.22
CA ALA A 426 -23.61 -30.20 10.52
C ALA A 426 -22.46 -31.04 9.94
N ASP A 427 -22.02 -30.74 8.71
CA ASP A 427 -20.84 -31.37 8.07
C ASP A 427 -19.57 -31.08 8.86
N ALA A 428 -19.45 -29.90 9.46
CA ALA A 428 -18.35 -29.51 10.34
C ALA A 428 -18.47 -30.12 11.77
N GLY A 429 -19.49 -30.95 12.03
CA GLY A 429 -19.69 -31.65 13.29
C GLY A 429 -20.48 -30.90 14.38
N TRP A 430 -21.21 -29.85 14.00
CA TRP A 430 -22.02 -29.04 14.88
C TRP A 430 -23.50 -29.35 14.66
N LYS A 431 -24.27 -29.51 15.75
CA LYS A 431 -25.72 -29.81 15.68
C LYS A 431 -26.49 -28.84 16.55
N LEU A 432 -27.62 -28.37 16.02
CA LEU A 432 -28.54 -27.53 16.76
C LEU A 432 -29.28 -28.39 17.81
N SER A 433 -29.23 -27.97 19.07
CA SER A 433 -29.90 -28.58 20.21
C SER A 433 -30.55 -27.48 21.03
N GLY A 434 -31.90 -27.40 20.93
CA GLY A 434 -32.65 -26.25 21.44
C GLY A 434 -32.24 -24.97 20.69
N ASP A 435 -31.78 -23.98 21.43
CA ASP A 435 -31.32 -22.66 20.93
C ASP A 435 -29.81 -22.58 20.74
N ARG A 436 -29.07 -23.71 20.86
CA ARG A 436 -27.60 -23.72 20.82
C ARG A 436 -27.05 -24.70 19.79
N LEU A 437 -25.98 -24.31 19.13
CA LEU A 437 -25.18 -25.19 18.29
C LEU A 437 -24.11 -25.88 19.14
N LEU A 438 -24.15 -27.21 19.22
CA LEU A 438 -23.26 -28.02 20.05
C LEU A 438 -22.37 -28.92 19.19
N ASN A 439 -21.13 -29.12 19.61
CA ASN A 439 -20.24 -30.14 19.04
C ASN A 439 -20.55 -31.56 19.62
N LYS A 440 -19.80 -32.57 19.16
CA LYS A 440 -19.96 -33.95 19.63
C LYS A 440 -19.73 -34.14 21.14
N LYS A 441 -19.07 -33.18 21.82
CA LYS A 441 -18.82 -33.19 23.26
C LYS A 441 -19.88 -32.44 24.04
N GLY A 442 -20.90 -31.85 23.39
CA GLY A 442 -21.92 -31.01 24.03
C GLY A 442 -21.45 -29.58 24.32
N GLU A 443 -20.30 -29.14 23.77
CA GLU A 443 -19.79 -27.79 23.96
C GLU A 443 -20.45 -26.84 22.95
N PRO A 444 -20.87 -25.62 23.35
CA PRO A 444 -21.51 -24.67 22.46
C PRO A 444 -20.51 -24.01 21.52
N LEU A 445 -20.97 -23.69 20.31
CA LEU A 445 -20.21 -22.90 19.36
C LEU A 445 -20.16 -21.45 19.83
N ARG A 446 -18.98 -21.04 20.30
CA ARG A 446 -18.73 -19.71 20.87
C ARG A 446 -17.41 -19.17 20.36
N PHE A 447 -17.38 -17.85 20.05
CA PHE A 447 -16.15 -17.13 19.72
C PHE A 447 -16.30 -15.63 19.96
N GLU A 448 -15.16 -14.93 19.98
CA GLU A 448 -15.07 -13.49 20.14
C GLU A 448 -14.71 -12.80 18.82
N ILE A 449 -15.35 -11.68 18.51
CA ILE A 449 -14.95 -10.75 17.44
C ILE A 449 -14.27 -9.57 18.13
N LEU A 450 -12.96 -9.50 18.02
CA LEU A 450 -12.14 -8.47 18.64
C LEU A 450 -12.09 -7.21 17.80
N LEU A 451 -12.39 -6.07 18.41
CA LEU A 451 -12.48 -4.76 17.76
C LEU A 451 -11.60 -3.74 18.45
N VAL A 452 -11.14 -2.75 17.69
CA VAL A 452 -10.37 -1.59 18.18
C VAL A 452 -11.18 -0.29 18.08
N ASN A 453 -12.22 -0.28 17.26
CA ASN A 453 -13.06 0.90 17.03
C ASN A 453 -14.51 0.62 17.42
N PRO A 454 -15.05 1.31 18.45
CA PRO A 454 -16.44 1.11 18.90
C PRO A 454 -17.50 1.34 17.80
N SER A 455 -17.21 2.18 16.81
CA SER A 455 -18.16 2.45 15.71
C SER A 455 -18.46 1.21 14.86
N LEU A 456 -17.58 0.19 14.88
CA LEU A 456 -17.76 -1.06 14.16
C LEU A 456 -18.79 -1.99 14.83
N GLU A 457 -19.05 -1.82 16.12
CA GLU A 457 -20.08 -2.62 16.82
C GLU A 457 -21.45 -2.48 16.16
N ARG A 458 -21.82 -1.25 15.78
CA ARG A 458 -23.08 -0.98 15.08
C ARG A 458 -23.21 -1.76 13.77
N ILE A 459 -22.09 -1.97 13.07
CA ILE A 459 -22.05 -2.69 11.78
C ILE A 459 -22.15 -4.20 12.02
N LEU A 460 -21.54 -4.70 13.09
CA LEU A 460 -21.43 -6.13 13.37
C LEU A 460 -22.56 -6.65 14.27
N GLN A 461 -23.33 -5.77 14.92
CA GLN A 461 -24.46 -6.17 15.75
C GLN A 461 -25.51 -6.99 14.98
N PRO A 462 -25.97 -6.58 13.78
CA PRO A 462 -26.91 -7.40 12.99
C PRO A 462 -26.32 -8.76 12.60
N TYR A 463 -25.03 -8.82 12.30
CA TYR A 463 -24.36 -10.08 12.02
C TYR A 463 -24.35 -11.01 13.23
N ARG A 464 -24.06 -10.48 14.43
CA ARG A 464 -24.15 -11.24 15.69
C ARG A 464 -25.58 -11.78 15.92
N GLU A 465 -26.61 -10.99 15.63
CA GLU A 465 -27.99 -11.41 15.75
C GLU A 465 -28.35 -12.52 14.77
N ASN A 466 -27.88 -12.43 13.52
CA ASN A 466 -28.05 -13.52 12.55
C ASN A 466 -27.38 -14.80 13.03
N LEU A 467 -26.14 -14.73 13.58
CA LEU A 467 -25.43 -15.88 14.13
C LEU A 467 -26.22 -16.49 15.34
N ALA A 468 -26.72 -15.64 16.22
CA ALA A 468 -27.52 -16.09 17.36
C ALA A 468 -28.81 -16.81 16.93
N SER A 469 -29.43 -16.41 15.80
CA SER A 469 -30.64 -17.08 15.27
C SER A 469 -30.43 -18.54 14.86
N ILE A 470 -29.19 -18.95 14.64
CA ILE A 470 -28.80 -20.35 14.35
C ILE A 470 -28.00 -21.00 15.50
N GLY A 471 -28.07 -20.42 16.71
CA GLY A 471 -27.52 -21.00 17.93
C GLY A 471 -26.01 -20.76 18.16
N ILE A 472 -25.42 -19.77 17.53
CA ILE A 472 -23.99 -19.39 17.69
C ILE A 472 -23.87 -18.23 18.68
N ASP A 473 -23.03 -18.38 19.74
CA ASP A 473 -22.69 -17.34 20.71
C ASP A 473 -21.46 -16.54 20.23
N ALA A 474 -21.67 -15.58 19.31
CA ALA A 474 -20.63 -14.64 18.90
C ALA A 474 -20.65 -13.40 19.79
N ARG A 475 -19.49 -12.97 20.30
CA ARG A 475 -19.34 -11.83 21.22
C ARG A 475 -18.50 -10.73 20.61
N LEU A 476 -19.05 -9.51 20.55
CA LEU A 476 -18.27 -8.34 20.19
C LEU A 476 -17.48 -7.85 21.40
N ARG A 477 -16.19 -7.61 21.22
CA ARG A 477 -15.32 -7.08 22.27
C ARG A 477 -14.42 -5.99 21.73
N THR A 478 -14.69 -4.77 22.16
CA THR A 478 -13.85 -3.60 21.84
C THR A 478 -12.81 -3.39 22.94
N VAL A 479 -11.56 -3.21 22.54
CA VAL A 479 -10.41 -2.95 23.41
C VAL A 479 -9.64 -1.74 22.93
N ASP A 480 -8.76 -1.16 23.77
CA ASP A 480 -7.87 -0.08 23.36
C ASP A 480 -6.81 -0.56 22.34
N ARG A 481 -6.15 0.42 21.69
CA ARG A 481 -5.17 0.14 20.62
C ARG A 481 -3.96 -0.66 21.09
N ALA A 482 -3.49 -0.43 22.31
CA ALA A 482 -2.31 -1.13 22.84
C ALA A 482 -2.64 -2.61 23.11
N GLN A 483 -3.77 -2.86 23.77
CA GLN A 483 -4.27 -4.21 24.01
C GLN A 483 -4.60 -4.94 22.70
N TYR A 484 -5.22 -4.24 21.74
CA TYR A 484 -5.52 -4.82 20.42
C TYR A 484 -4.25 -5.28 19.72
N LYS A 485 -3.22 -4.39 19.66
CA LYS A 485 -1.95 -4.73 19.03
C LYS A 485 -1.25 -5.89 19.73
N GLN A 486 -1.21 -5.90 21.07
CA GLN A 486 -0.60 -7.00 21.83
C GLN A 486 -1.27 -8.34 21.52
N ARG A 487 -2.60 -8.38 21.47
CA ARG A 487 -3.35 -9.60 21.16
C ARG A 487 -3.14 -10.04 19.71
N LEU A 488 -3.04 -9.11 18.76
CA LEU A 488 -2.69 -9.42 17.36
C LEU A 488 -1.30 -10.06 17.25
N ASP A 489 -0.29 -9.45 17.87
CA ASP A 489 1.11 -9.92 17.83
C ASP A 489 1.25 -11.35 18.41
N GLN A 490 0.39 -11.72 19.35
CA GLN A 490 0.37 -13.04 20.00
C GLN A 490 -0.61 -14.03 19.33
N PHE A 491 -1.33 -13.61 18.28
CA PHE A 491 -2.44 -14.36 17.69
C PHE A 491 -3.53 -14.76 18.71
N ASP A 492 -3.70 -13.95 19.77
CA ASP A 492 -4.69 -14.17 20.82
C ASP A 492 -6.04 -13.50 20.46
N TYR A 493 -6.65 -13.99 19.43
CA TYR A 493 -7.99 -13.59 18.98
C TYR A 493 -8.67 -14.76 18.28
N ASP A 494 -10.00 -14.72 18.21
CA ASP A 494 -10.80 -15.67 17.44
C ASP A 494 -11.09 -15.11 16.04
N MET A 495 -11.72 -13.93 15.97
CA MET A 495 -12.03 -13.23 14.73
C MET A 495 -11.71 -11.74 14.88
N ILE A 496 -11.21 -11.12 13.82
CA ILE A 496 -10.92 -9.69 13.74
C ILE A 496 -11.46 -9.08 12.46
N LEU A 497 -11.79 -7.79 12.51
CA LEU A 497 -11.99 -7.01 11.30
C LEU A 497 -10.64 -6.44 10.86
N MET A 498 -10.20 -6.77 9.67
CA MET A 498 -8.94 -6.30 9.09
C MET A 498 -9.15 -5.82 7.66
N THR A 499 -8.30 -4.89 7.25
CA THR A 499 -8.25 -4.38 5.89
C THR A 499 -6.94 -4.81 5.24
N LEU A 500 -7.02 -5.42 4.07
CA LEU A 500 -5.87 -5.75 3.22
C LEU A 500 -5.72 -4.66 2.17
N PRO A 501 -4.72 -3.78 2.28
CA PRO A 501 -4.41 -2.85 1.22
C PRO A 501 -3.83 -3.58 0.02
N GLN A 502 -4.16 -3.12 -1.18
CA GLN A 502 -3.64 -3.63 -2.43
C GLN A 502 -3.10 -2.48 -3.27
N THR A 503 -2.13 -2.76 -4.12
CA THR A 503 -1.51 -1.81 -5.02
C THR A 503 -1.67 -2.23 -6.47
N LEU A 504 -1.48 -1.29 -7.42
CA LEU A 504 -1.43 -1.59 -8.86
C LEU A 504 -0.16 -2.37 -9.26
N SER A 505 0.78 -2.55 -8.34
CA SER A 505 2.01 -3.33 -8.54
C SER A 505 2.15 -4.38 -7.43
N PRO A 506 1.37 -5.49 -7.48
CA PRO A 506 1.45 -6.55 -6.48
C PRO A 506 2.88 -7.05 -6.30
N GLY A 507 3.34 -7.08 -5.07
CA GLY A 507 4.73 -7.38 -4.73
C GLY A 507 4.87 -8.35 -3.54
N LEU A 508 5.91 -8.15 -2.74
CA LEU A 508 6.24 -9.00 -1.59
C LEU A 508 5.17 -9.00 -0.48
N GLU A 509 4.31 -8.00 -0.42
CA GLU A 509 3.17 -7.96 0.50
C GLU A 509 2.20 -9.13 0.26
N GLN A 510 2.11 -9.63 -0.99
CA GLN A 510 1.28 -10.78 -1.32
C GLN A 510 1.78 -12.05 -0.62
N TRP A 511 3.09 -12.16 -0.42
CA TRP A 511 3.66 -13.23 0.39
C TRP A 511 3.19 -13.17 1.83
N GLN A 512 3.21 -11.96 2.44
CA GLN A 512 2.73 -11.78 3.81
C GLN A 512 1.25 -12.13 3.97
N TYR A 513 0.43 -11.84 2.95
CA TYR A 513 -1.01 -12.08 3.02
C TYR A 513 -1.40 -13.52 2.75
N PHE A 514 -0.73 -14.19 1.82
CA PHE A 514 -1.22 -15.44 1.24
C PHE A 514 -0.25 -16.62 1.30
N HIS A 515 1.02 -16.41 1.67
CA HIS A 515 1.96 -17.53 1.76
C HIS A 515 1.76 -18.35 3.03
N SER A 516 1.93 -19.68 2.93
CA SER A 516 1.67 -20.63 4.02
C SER A 516 2.79 -20.78 5.04
N SER A 517 3.95 -20.12 4.83
CA SER A 517 5.12 -20.21 5.74
C SER A 517 5.05 -19.20 6.86
#